data_63d19a1bc7b7a45fc536dd77c0d32722
#
_entry.id   63d19a1bc7b7a45fc536dd77c0d32722
#
_cell.length_a   1.000
_cell.length_b   1.000
_cell.length_c   1.000
_cell.angle_alpha   90.00
_cell.angle_beta   90.00
_cell.angle_gamma   90.00
#
_symmetry.space_group_name_H-M   'P 1'
#
loop_
_entity.id
_entity.type
_entity.pdbx_description
1 polymer ?
#
loop_
_entity_poly.entity_id
_entity_poly.type
_entity_poly.pdbx_seq_one_letter_code
_entity_poly.pdbx_strand_id
1 'polypeptide(L)'
;KRSRDNSFCCGAGGGRIWIPDPVGLEKPSALRMREAAEIEGLEVFVVCCPKDLTMFEDALKTSGYEGQFIVRELIELITEASERAAATDENGGRPGTAVNADADPALA
;
A
#
# COMPACT_ATOMS: atom_id res chain seq x y z
N LYS A 1 -9.26 8.57 9.36
CA LYS A 1 -9.68 8.25 10.76
C LYS A 1 -8.76 7.23 11.42
N ARG A 2 -8.28 6.23 10.68
CA ARG A 2 -7.44 5.13 11.20
C ARG A 2 -6.02 5.25 10.69
N SER A 3 -5.22 6.08 11.35
CA SER A 3 -3.82 6.30 11.02
C SER A 3 -2.97 6.52 12.27
N ARG A 4 -1.67 6.37 12.16
CA ARG A 4 -0.70 6.54 13.24
C ARG A 4 -1.08 5.65 14.45
N ASP A 5 -1.31 6.24 15.62
CA ASP A 5 -1.65 5.53 16.86
C ASP A 5 -2.98 4.78 16.80
N ASN A 6 -3.85 5.16 15.85
CA ASN A 6 -5.12 4.50 15.57
C ASN A 6 -5.07 3.57 14.35
N SER A 7 -3.88 3.12 13.96
CA SER A 7 -3.71 2.21 12.83
C SER A 7 -4.53 0.93 13.00
N PHE A 8 -5.12 0.48 11.92
CA PHE A 8 -5.94 -0.73 11.91
C PHE A 8 -5.09 -1.96 11.59
N CYS A 9 -5.28 -3.04 12.33
CA CYS A 9 -4.59 -4.29 12.07
C CYS A 9 -5.00 -4.87 10.70
N CYS A 10 -4.03 -5.37 9.94
CA CYS A 10 -4.32 -6.05 8.67
C CYS A 10 -5.14 -7.34 8.86
N GLY A 11 -5.01 -7.98 10.02
CA GLY A 11 -5.71 -9.22 10.35
C GLY A 11 -4.97 -10.50 9.97
N ALA A 12 -3.74 -10.40 9.41
CA ALA A 12 -2.97 -11.56 8.96
C ALA A 12 -1.77 -11.90 9.85
N GLY A 13 -1.30 -10.94 10.65
CA GLY A 13 -0.11 -11.10 11.48
C GLY A 13 -0.24 -12.15 12.57
N GLY A 14 0.91 -12.60 13.12
CA GLY A 14 0.94 -13.58 14.22
C GLY A 14 0.33 -14.95 13.89
N GLY A 15 0.27 -15.32 12.61
CA GLY A 15 -0.38 -16.58 12.18
C GLY A 15 -1.90 -16.51 12.07
N ARG A 16 -2.51 -15.35 12.31
CA ARG A 16 -3.96 -15.15 12.25
C ARG A 16 -4.59 -15.55 10.92
N ILE A 17 -3.85 -15.40 9.82
CA ILE A 17 -4.29 -15.80 8.48
C ILE A 17 -4.68 -17.28 8.37
N TRP A 18 -4.12 -18.13 9.24
CA TRP A 18 -4.38 -19.57 9.27
C TRP A 18 -5.53 -19.97 10.21
N ILE A 19 -6.05 -19.02 10.97
CA ILE A 19 -7.13 -19.26 11.95
C ILE A 19 -8.46 -18.93 11.28
N PRO A 20 -9.44 -19.84 11.31
CA PRO A 20 -10.77 -19.55 10.78
C PRO A 20 -11.38 -18.31 11.43
N ASP A 21 -12.06 -17.51 10.63
CA ASP A 21 -12.76 -16.35 11.14
C ASP A 21 -14.01 -16.78 11.94
N PRO A 22 -14.34 -16.07 13.02
CA PRO A 22 -15.59 -16.29 13.72
C PRO A 22 -16.78 -16.05 12.78
N VAL A 23 -17.79 -16.92 12.88
CA VAL A 23 -19.00 -16.82 12.09
C VAL A 23 -19.72 -15.49 12.40
N GLY A 24 -20.07 -14.74 11.36
CA GLY A 24 -20.84 -13.49 11.48
C GLY A 24 -20.01 -12.23 11.76
N LEU A 25 -18.69 -12.33 11.85
CA LEU A 25 -17.82 -11.16 11.94
C LEU A 25 -17.20 -10.83 10.59
N GLU A 26 -17.20 -9.55 10.26
CA GLU A 26 -16.50 -9.04 9.08
C GLU A 26 -14.98 -9.15 9.29
N LYS A 27 -14.30 -9.67 8.28
CA LYS A 27 -12.83 -9.76 8.32
C LYS A 27 -12.20 -8.37 8.39
N PRO A 28 -11.10 -8.17 9.15
CA PRO A 28 -10.39 -6.91 9.19
C PRO A 28 -9.96 -6.39 7.81
N SER A 29 -9.59 -7.30 6.91
CA SER A 29 -9.22 -6.96 5.53
C SER A 29 -10.41 -6.40 4.74
N ALA A 30 -11.58 -7.01 4.85
CA ALA A 30 -12.80 -6.53 4.19
C ALA A 30 -13.23 -5.15 4.72
N LEU A 31 -13.18 -4.97 6.04
CA LEU A 31 -13.44 -3.68 6.68
C LEU A 31 -12.47 -2.60 6.19
N ARG A 32 -11.18 -2.94 6.03
CA ARG A 32 -10.19 -2.01 5.50
C ARG A 32 -10.47 -1.63 4.04
N MET A 33 -10.86 -2.57 3.20
CA MET A 33 -11.22 -2.27 1.80
C MET A 33 -12.46 -1.38 1.72
N ARG A 34 -13.45 -1.59 2.57
CA ARG A 34 -14.61 -0.72 2.66
C ARG A 34 -14.24 0.71 3.06
N GLU A 35 -13.40 0.87 4.10
CA GLU A 35 -12.92 2.21 4.51
C GLU A 35 -12.06 2.88 3.43
N ALA A 36 -11.29 2.11 2.68
CA ALA A 36 -10.50 2.63 1.56
C ALA A 36 -11.40 3.11 0.41
N ALA A 37 -12.47 2.37 0.11
CA ALA A 37 -13.42 2.74 -0.92
C ALA A 37 -14.20 4.05 -0.62
N GLU A 38 -14.25 4.47 0.65
CA GLU A 38 -14.83 5.77 1.07
C GLU A 38 -13.92 6.97 0.75
N ILE A 39 -12.66 6.71 0.37
CA ILE A 39 -11.71 7.78 0.04
C ILE A 39 -11.90 8.19 -1.41
N GLU A 40 -12.41 9.39 -1.62
CA GLU A 40 -12.62 9.93 -2.96
C GLU A 40 -11.30 10.06 -3.72
N GLY A 41 -11.27 9.56 -4.96
CA GLY A 41 -10.10 9.64 -5.83
C GLY A 41 -8.97 8.65 -5.46
N LEU A 42 -9.23 7.65 -4.63
CA LEU A 42 -8.25 6.61 -4.35
C LEU A 42 -8.02 5.76 -5.61
N GLU A 43 -6.79 5.75 -6.09
CA GLU A 43 -6.38 4.94 -7.25
C GLU A 43 -5.59 3.70 -6.82
N VAL A 44 -4.72 3.85 -5.81
CA VAL A 44 -3.80 2.80 -5.37
C VAL A 44 -3.80 2.66 -3.86
N PHE A 45 -4.05 1.46 -3.37
CA PHE A 45 -3.87 1.06 -1.98
C PHE A 45 -2.50 0.39 -1.82
N VAL A 46 -1.56 1.07 -1.15
CA VAL A 46 -0.16 0.61 -1.05
C VAL A 46 0.05 -0.24 0.18
N VAL A 47 0.69 -1.38 0.01
CA VAL A 47 1.11 -2.29 1.08
C VAL A 47 2.62 -2.48 1.07
N CYS A 48 3.19 -2.87 2.22
CA CYS A 48 4.63 -3.10 2.38
C CYS A 48 4.96 -4.56 2.72
N CYS A 49 3.98 -5.44 2.67
CA CYS A 49 4.11 -6.84 3.04
C CYS A 49 3.46 -7.74 1.96
N PRO A 50 4.17 -8.75 1.44
CA PRO A 50 3.62 -9.67 0.43
C PRO A 50 2.35 -10.41 0.87
N LYS A 51 2.22 -10.70 2.16
CA LYS A 51 0.98 -11.29 2.72
C LYS A 51 -0.19 -10.33 2.66
N ASP A 52 0.08 -9.05 2.92
CA ASP A 52 -0.94 -8.01 2.84
C ASP A 52 -1.40 -7.81 1.39
N LEU A 53 -0.49 -7.89 0.42
CA LEU A 53 -0.82 -7.84 -1.00
C LEU A 53 -1.88 -8.90 -1.34
N THR A 54 -1.57 -10.16 -1.12
CA THR A 54 -2.48 -11.28 -1.42
C THR A 54 -3.81 -11.16 -0.68
N MET A 55 -3.76 -10.83 0.61
CA MET A 55 -4.95 -10.74 1.45
C MET A 55 -5.87 -9.58 1.06
N PHE A 56 -5.30 -8.41 0.74
CA PHE A 56 -6.11 -7.26 0.36
C PHE A 56 -6.60 -7.33 -1.08
N GLU A 57 -5.89 -7.98 -1.99
CA GLU A 57 -6.40 -8.30 -3.32
C GLU A 57 -7.61 -9.25 -3.25
N ASP A 58 -7.54 -10.29 -2.43
CA ASP A 58 -8.67 -11.18 -2.17
C ASP A 58 -9.84 -10.43 -1.54
N ALA A 59 -9.56 -9.61 -0.52
CA ALA A 59 -10.59 -8.80 0.14
C ALA A 59 -11.25 -7.79 -0.81
N LEU A 60 -10.49 -7.18 -1.71
CA LEU A 60 -11.00 -6.25 -2.71
C LEU A 60 -12.02 -6.93 -3.62
N LYS A 61 -11.69 -8.12 -4.10
CA LYS A 61 -12.58 -8.94 -4.96
C LYS A 61 -13.81 -9.42 -4.21
N THR A 62 -13.62 -10.00 -3.04
CA THR A 62 -14.70 -10.61 -2.26
C THR A 62 -15.66 -9.58 -1.64
N SER A 63 -15.19 -8.34 -1.42
CA SER A 63 -16.03 -7.25 -0.90
C SER A 63 -16.72 -6.43 -1.99
N GLY A 64 -16.50 -6.74 -3.27
CA GLY A 64 -17.17 -6.08 -4.40
C GLY A 64 -16.63 -4.70 -4.79
N TYR A 65 -15.43 -4.36 -4.37
CA TYR A 65 -14.76 -3.08 -4.72
C TYR A 65 -13.76 -3.22 -5.87
N GLU A 66 -13.73 -4.39 -6.52
CA GLU A 66 -12.88 -4.63 -7.67
C GLU A 66 -13.13 -3.58 -8.78
N GLY A 67 -12.06 -2.99 -9.30
CA GLY A 67 -12.14 -1.95 -10.33
C GLY A 67 -12.28 -0.53 -9.81
N GLN A 68 -12.49 -0.30 -8.50
CA GLN A 68 -12.50 1.06 -7.94
C GLN A 68 -11.09 1.58 -7.67
N PHE A 69 -10.22 0.72 -7.19
CA PHE A 69 -8.78 0.99 -6.99
C PHE A 69 -8.01 -0.33 -7.06
N ILE A 70 -6.70 -0.25 -7.07
CA ILE A 70 -5.81 -1.42 -7.12
C ILE A 70 -4.97 -1.52 -5.84
N VAL A 71 -4.59 -2.74 -5.48
CA VAL A 71 -3.62 -2.99 -4.41
C VAL A 71 -2.24 -3.18 -5.03
N ARG A 72 -1.22 -2.50 -4.53
CA ARG A 72 0.15 -2.59 -5.02
C ARG A 72 1.15 -2.66 -3.88
N GLU A 73 2.21 -3.40 -4.10
CA GLU A 73 3.32 -3.43 -3.16
C GLU A 73 4.24 -2.21 -3.37
N LEU A 74 4.71 -1.62 -2.27
CA LEU A 74 5.56 -0.42 -2.30
C LEU A 74 6.82 -0.64 -3.16
N ILE A 75 7.42 -1.82 -3.10
CA ILE A 75 8.65 -2.11 -3.85
C ILE A 75 8.42 -2.11 -5.37
N GLU A 76 7.25 -2.54 -5.82
CA GLU A 76 6.88 -2.48 -7.24
C GLU A 76 6.81 -1.04 -7.74
N LEU A 77 6.19 -0.16 -6.95
CA LEU A 77 6.07 1.27 -7.28
C LEU A 77 7.44 1.96 -7.31
N ILE A 78 8.34 1.60 -6.39
CA ILE A 78 9.71 2.11 -6.37
C ILE A 78 10.47 1.63 -7.61
N THR A 79 10.34 0.37 -7.99
CA THR A 79 10.96 -0.20 -9.18
C THR A 79 10.50 0.52 -10.44
N GLU A 80 9.20 0.68 -10.63
CA GLU A 80 8.61 1.40 -11.75
C GLU A 80 9.08 2.87 -11.81
N ALA A 81 9.17 3.53 -10.68
CA ALA A 81 9.66 4.91 -10.61
C ALA A 81 11.14 5.01 -11.02
N SER A 82 11.96 4.04 -10.57
CA SER A 82 13.39 3.97 -10.92
C SER A 82 13.60 3.71 -12.41
N GLU A 83 12.83 2.79 -12.99
CA GLU A 83 12.88 2.49 -14.42
C GLU A 83 12.47 3.69 -15.28
N ARG A 84 11.43 4.42 -14.88
CA ARG A 84 11.02 5.67 -15.55
C ARG A 84 12.10 6.74 -15.48
N ALA A 85 12.76 6.88 -14.33
CA ALA A 85 13.87 7.83 -14.17
C ALA A 85 15.04 7.48 -15.09
N ALA A 86 15.43 6.19 -15.15
CA ALA A 86 16.49 5.71 -16.03
C ALA A 86 16.16 5.96 -17.52
N ALA A 87 14.94 5.68 -17.94
CA ALA A 87 14.48 5.91 -19.32
C ALA A 87 14.49 7.41 -19.69
N THR A 88 14.29 8.30 -18.72
CA THR A 88 14.33 9.76 -18.96
C THR A 88 15.76 10.25 -19.12
N ASP A 89 16.72 9.66 -18.42
CA ASP A 89 18.15 10.01 -18.53
C ASP A 89 18.74 9.61 -19.91
N GLU A 90 18.28 8.54 -20.53
CA GLU A 90 18.70 8.13 -21.88
C GLU A 90 18.22 9.10 -22.95
N ASN A 91 17.21 9.91 -22.70
CA ASN A 91 16.62 10.84 -23.66
C ASN A 91 17.06 12.31 -23.44
N GLY A 92 18.17 12.57 -22.72
CA GLY A 92 18.91 13.82 -22.72
C GLY A 92 18.36 14.94 -21.83
N GLY A 93 17.90 14.63 -20.64
CA GLY A 93 17.53 15.65 -19.66
C GLY A 93 17.79 15.18 -18.25
N ARG A 94 18.96 15.51 -17.71
CA ARG A 94 19.28 15.31 -16.31
C ARG A 94 18.42 16.25 -15.46
N PRO A 95 17.39 15.81 -14.74
CA PRO A 95 16.90 16.57 -13.61
C PRO A 95 18.02 16.51 -12.58
N GLY A 96 18.55 17.68 -12.23
CA GLY A 96 19.57 17.75 -11.20
C GLY A 96 19.14 16.98 -9.96
N THR A 97 19.87 15.96 -9.62
CA THR A 97 19.81 15.35 -8.31
C THR A 97 20.40 16.36 -7.33
N ALA A 98 19.59 17.32 -6.93
CA ALA A 98 19.82 18.04 -5.71
C ALA A 98 19.51 17.06 -4.56
N VAL A 99 20.44 16.15 -4.31
CA VAL A 99 20.57 15.56 -2.99
C VAL A 99 20.94 16.76 -2.12
N ASN A 100 19.98 17.27 -1.36
CA ASN A 100 20.26 18.26 -0.36
C ASN A 100 21.32 17.67 0.57
N ALA A 101 22.55 18.16 0.44
CA ALA A 101 23.64 17.85 1.35
C ALA A 101 23.44 18.49 2.74
N ASP A 102 22.35 19.17 2.95
CA ASP A 102 21.87 19.70 4.22
C ASP A 102 20.93 18.67 4.87
N ALA A 103 21.49 17.50 5.18
CA ALA A 103 20.86 16.63 6.18
C ALA A 103 20.90 17.38 7.51
N ASP A 104 19.73 17.64 8.06
CA ASP A 104 19.55 18.26 9.37
C ASP A 104 20.36 17.46 10.42
N PRO A 105 21.35 18.07 11.07
CA PRO A 105 22.18 17.38 12.07
C PRO A 105 21.40 16.94 13.32
N ALA A 106 20.12 17.29 13.43
CA ALA A 106 19.24 16.85 14.50
C ALA A 106 18.67 15.42 14.32
N LEU A 107 18.94 14.76 13.18
CA LEU A 107 18.51 13.37 12.90
C LEU A 107 19.67 12.38 12.87
N ALA A 108 20.83 12.78 13.33
CA ALA A 108 21.95 11.86 13.51
C ALA A 108 21.90 11.19 14.89
#